data_9c1e61830578709cd46f78e62078d610
#
_entry.id   9c1e61830578709cd46f78e62078d610
#
_cell.length_a   1.000
_cell.length_b   1.000
_cell.length_c   1.000
_cell.angle_alpha   90.00
_cell.angle_beta   90.00
_cell.angle_gamma   90.00
#
_symmetry.space_group_name_H-M   'P 1'
#
loop_
_entity.id
_entity.type
_entity.pdbx_description
1 polymer ?
#
loop_
_entity_poly.entity_id
_entity_poly.type
_entity_poly.pdbx_seq_one_letter_code
_entity_poly.pdbx_strand_id
1 'polypeptide(L)'
;WLVQGDSLFDEVRAAGVDVYVTSDLRHHPVTDAIEQARYEASMRAADIELGRGDATVRPMFINTPHSAIESIWFQYAMGDVPRAVSEATGDIPTVRWISMNTDPWNLVLPSCGQER
;
A
#
# COMPACT_ATOMS: atom_id res chain seq x y z
N TRP A 1 3.72 3.53 -5.04
CA TRP A 1 4.64 2.57 -4.41
C TRP A 1 3.81 1.46 -3.80
N LEU A 2 4.02 0.24 -4.29
CA LEU A 2 3.43 -0.97 -3.77
C LEU A 2 4.54 -1.69 -2.99
N VAL A 3 4.49 -1.60 -1.67
CA VAL A 3 5.40 -2.31 -0.77
C VAL A 3 4.59 -2.82 0.40
N GLN A 4 4.90 -4.02 0.83
CA GLN A 4 4.17 -4.68 1.90
C GLN A 4 4.58 -4.18 3.28
N GLY A 5 3.58 -4.01 4.14
CA GLY A 5 3.76 -3.75 5.55
C GLY A 5 3.93 -2.29 5.95
N ASP A 6 4.26 -2.11 7.22
CA ASP A 6 4.35 -0.83 7.92
C ASP A 6 5.78 -0.27 8.03
N SER A 7 6.76 -0.90 7.38
CA SER A 7 8.17 -0.52 7.49
C SER A 7 8.56 0.74 6.72
N LEU A 8 7.70 1.23 5.82
CA LEU A 8 7.98 2.37 4.95
C LEU A 8 7.16 3.62 5.27
N PHE A 9 6.59 3.73 6.46
CA PHE A 9 5.76 4.89 6.81
C PHE A 9 6.54 6.21 6.74
N ASP A 10 7.81 6.21 7.16
CA ASP A 10 8.63 7.42 7.14
C ASP A 10 8.94 7.87 5.71
N GLU A 11 9.28 6.93 4.82
CA GLU A 11 9.54 7.22 3.41
C GLU A 11 8.28 7.69 2.69
N VAL A 12 7.13 7.07 2.94
CA VAL A 12 5.84 7.44 2.38
C VAL A 12 5.44 8.84 2.82
N ARG A 13 5.63 9.16 4.10
CA ARG A 13 5.38 10.49 4.65
C ARG A 13 6.32 11.54 4.06
N ALA A 14 7.61 11.23 3.96
CA ALA A 14 8.61 12.13 3.36
C ALA A 14 8.33 12.39 1.87
N ALA A 15 7.75 11.42 1.16
CA ALA A 15 7.34 11.57 -0.24
C ALA A 15 6.09 12.46 -0.42
N GLY A 16 5.37 12.79 0.66
CA GLY A 16 4.21 13.68 0.63
C GLY A 16 3.01 13.16 -0.16
N VAL A 17 2.84 11.82 -0.23
CA VAL A 17 1.73 11.19 -0.97
C VAL A 17 0.40 11.37 -0.24
N ASP A 18 -0.70 11.41 -0.98
CA ASP A 18 -2.05 11.53 -0.41
C ASP A 18 -2.57 10.22 0.15
N VAL A 19 -2.26 9.11 -0.51
CA VAL A 19 -2.76 7.77 -0.17
C VAL A 19 -1.63 6.75 -0.24
N TYR A 20 -1.53 5.92 0.78
CA TYR A 20 -0.65 4.76 0.82
C TYR A 20 -1.48 3.48 0.74
N VAL A 21 -1.32 2.73 -0.36
CA VAL A 21 -1.97 1.43 -0.56
C VAL A 21 -0.95 0.34 -0.27
N THR A 22 -1.25 -0.54 0.67
CA THR A 22 -0.34 -1.60 1.10
C THR A 22 -1.13 -2.78 1.69
N SER A 23 -0.43 -3.80 2.17
CA SER A 23 -0.99 -4.94 2.89
C SER A 23 -0.27 -5.14 4.23
N ASP A 24 -0.81 -6.03 5.07
CA ASP A 24 -0.20 -6.47 6.33
C ASP A 24 0.06 -5.34 7.33
N LEU A 25 -0.79 -4.33 7.32
CA LEU A 25 -0.71 -3.26 8.29
C LEU A 25 -1.08 -3.76 9.68
N ARG A 26 -0.21 -3.50 10.65
CA ARG A 26 -0.44 -3.80 12.06
C ARG A 26 -1.11 -2.64 12.78
N HIS A 27 -1.91 -2.93 13.80
CA HIS A 27 -2.72 -1.95 14.50
C HIS A 27 -1.89 -0.76 15.03
N HIS A 28 -0.90 -1.03 15.88
CA HIS A 28 -0.14 0.03 16.53
C HIS A 28 0.65 0.93 15.55
N PRO A 29 1.46 0.39 14.63
CA PRO A 29 2.18 1.23 13.67
C PRO A 29 1.26 2.11 12.83
N VAL A 30 0.09 1.62 12.42
CA VAL A 30 -0.89 2.43 11.68
C VAL A 30 -1.48 3.53 12.55
N THR A 31 -1.85 3.21 13.78
CA THR A 31 -2.39 4.20 14.72
C THR A 31 -1.37 5.31 14.97
N ASP A 32 -0.12 4.95 15.22
CA ASP A 32 0.95 5.92 15.44
C ASP A 32 1.19 6.78 14.19
N ALA A 33 1.17 6.17 13.00
CA ALA A 33 1.33 6.90 11.74
C ALA A 33 0.18 7.88 11.47
N ILE A 34 -1.05 7.51 11.80
CA ILE A 34 -2.23 8.40 11.69
C ILE A 34 -2.13 9.56 12.67
N GLU A 35 -1.78 9.31 13.92
CA GLU A 35 -1.63 10.36 14.92
C GLU A 35 -0.47 11.32 14.58
N GLN A 36 0.63 10.79 14.05
CA GLN A 36 1.71 11.62 13.55
C GLN A 36 1.26 12.50 12.38
N ALA A 37 0.51 11.94 11.43
CA ALA A 37 -0.02 12.69 10.30
C ALA A 37 -1.00 13.80 10.75
N ARG A 38 -1.83 13.54 11.77
CA ARG A 38 -2.73 14.53 12.37
C ARG A 38 -1.95 15.64 13.06
N TYR A 39 -0.92 15.29 13.82
CA TYR A 39 -0.06 16.27 14.47
C TYR A 39 0.61 17.19 13.44
N GLU A 40 1.20 16.63 12.40
CA GLU A 40 1.83 17.40 11.33
C GLU A 40 0.82 18.29 10.58
N ALA A 41 -0.39 17.80 10.33
CA ALA A 41 -1.45 18.60 9.73
C ALA A 41 -1.84 19.78 10.64
N SER A 42 -1.92 19.56 11.96
CA SER A 42 -2.21 20.63 12.93
C SER A 42 -1.10 21.69 12.98
N MET A 43 0.17 21.26 12.86
CA MET A 43 1.31 22.18 12.82
C MET A 43 1.31 23.00 11.54
N ARG A 44 1.01 22.37 10.38
CA ARG A 44 0.85 23.11 9.12
C ARG A 44 -0.30 24.11 9.16
N ALA A 45 -1.43 23.72 9.76
CA ALA A 45 -2.57 24.63 9.93
C ALA A 45 -2.28 25.83 10.83
N ALA A 46 -1.41 25.66 11.82
CA ALA A 46 -0.99 26.73 12.72
C ALA A 46 0.02 27.70 12.08
N ASP A 47 0.69 27.28 11.01
CA ASP A 47 1.70 28.07 10.30
C ASP A 47 1.07 28.95 9.19
N ILE A 48 0.14 29.79 9.63
CA ILE A 48 -0.64 30.68 8.73
C ILE A 48 0.27 31.69 8.03
N GLU A 49 1.39 32.10 8.64
CA GLU A 49 2.30 33.11 8.11
C GLU A 49 3.05 32.65 6.86
N LEU A 50 3.23 31.35 6.66
CA LEU A 50 3.90 30.77 5.47
C LEU A 50 2.95 30.41 4.32
N GLY A 51 1.66 30.70 4.46
CA GLY A 51 0.68 30.40 3.40
C GLY A 51 0.50 28.90 3.11
N ARG A 52 0.94 28.04 4.00
CA ARG A 52 0.90 26.57 3.86
C ARG A 52 -0.26 25.93 4.63
N GLY A 53 -1.36 26.67 4.81
CA GLY A 53 -2.50 26.29 5.63
C GLY A 53 -3.27 25.02 5.21
N ASP A 54 -2.62 24.04 4.58
CA ASP A 54 -3.21 22.75 4.26
C ASP A 54 -3.23 21.86 5.53
N ALA A 55 -4.39 21.84 6.18
CA ALA A 55 -4.66 20.99 7.34
C ALA A 55 -5.01 19.53 6.95
N THR A 56 -4.84 19.15 5.69
CA THR A 56 -5.15 17.79 5.23
C THR A 56 -4.24 16.77 5.90
N VAL A 57 -4.85 15.77 6.52
CA VAL A 57 -4.13 14.64 7.13
C VAL A 57 -3.66 13.71 6.02
N ARG A 58 -2.36 13.52 5.89
CA ARG A 58 -1.72 12.69 4.86
C ARG A 58 -0.59 11.85 5.44
N PRO A 59 -0.37 10.64 4.91
CA PRO A 59 -1.21 9.92 3.95
C PRO A 59 -2.46 9.31 4.58
N MET A 60 -3.47 9.03 3.78
CA MET A 60 -4.52 8.06 4.11
C MET A 60 -4.03 6.65 3.80
N PHE A 61 -4.54 5.65 4.53
CA PHE A 61 -4.10 4.27 4.39
C PHE A 61 -5.20 3.38 3.81
N ILE A 62 -4.83 2.55 2.84
CA ILE A 62 -5.67 1.47 2.32
C ILE A 62 -4.92 0.16 2.57
N ASN A 63 -5.46 -0.67 3.46
CA ASN A 63 -4.93 -2.00 3.73
C ASN A 63 -5.68 -3.03 2.88
N THR A 64 -4.97 -3.70 1.98
CA THR A 64 -5.51 -4.73 1.11
C THR A 64 -5.16 -6.13 1.62
N PRO A 65 -5.85 -7.18 1.17
CA PRO A 65 -5.38 -8.54 1.36
C PRO A 65 -3.97 -8.73 0.78
N HIS A 66 -3.14 -9.54 1.43
CA HIS A 66 -1.76 -9.80 1.03
C HIS A 66 -1.67 -10.31 -0.42
N SER A 67 -2.46 -11.32 -0.75
CA SER A 67 -2.49 -11.90 -2.09
C SER A 67 -2.91 -10.91 -3.18
N ALA A 68 -3.69 -9.88 -2.85
CA ALA A 68 -4.12 -8.86 -3.80
C ALA A 68 -2.95 -7.98 -4.27
N ILE A 69 -2.02 -7.64 -3.37
CA ILE A 69 -0.82 -6.88 -3.72
C ILE A 69 0.14 -7.74 -4.55
N GLU A 70 0.42 -8.96 -4.13
CA GLU A 70 1.34 -9.86 -4.83
C GLU A 70 0.84 -10.26 -6.21
N SER A 71 -0.46 -10.49 -6.36
CA SER A 71 -1.06 -10.90 -7.62
C SER A 71 -0.90 -9.86 -8.74
N ILE A 72 -0.72 -8.59 -8.40
CA ILE A 72 -0.46 -7.55 -9.39
C ILE A 72 0.84 -7.84 -10.17
N TRP A 73 1.88 -8.32 -9.47
CA TRP A 73 3.14 -8.66 -10.12
C TRP A 73 3.03 -9.92 -10.97
N PHE A 74 2.28 -10.94 -10.53
CA PHE A 74 2.21 -12.23 -11.22
C PHE A 74 1.70 -12.13 -12.65
N GLN A 75 0.79 -11.22 -12.93
CA GLN A 75 0.31 -11.01 -14.30
C GLN A 75 1.42 -10.54 -15.27
N TYR A 76 2.39 -9.78 -14.76
CA TYR A 76 3.58 -9.36 -15.52
C TYR A 76 4.63 -10.47 -15.56
N ALA A 77 4.83 -11.18 -14.47
CA ALA A 77 5.79 -12.26 -14.34
C ALA A 77 5.55 -13.39 -15.36
N MET A 78 4.29 -13.63 -15.75
CA MET A 78 3.95 -14.60 -16.80
C MET A 78 4.69 -14.34 -18.14
N GLY A 79 4.96 -13.08 -18.47
CA GLY A 79 5.71 -12.70 -19.67
C GLY A 79 7.19 -12.44 -19.38
N ASP A 80 7.50 -11.79 -18.28
CA ASP A 80 8.86 -11.32 -17.96
C ASP A 80 9.80 -12.46 -17.56
N VAL A 81 9.32 -13.44 -16.78
CA VAL A 81 10.15 -14.57 -16.34
C VAL A 81 10.60 -15.46 -17.50
N PRO A 82 9.71 -15.93 -18.40
CA PRO A 82 10.16 -16.72 -19.56
C PRO A 82 11.16 -15.96 -20.43
N ARG A 83 10.95 -14.67 -20.64
CA ARG A 83 11.85 -13.82 -21.42
C ARG A 83 13.23 -13.74 -20.77
N ALA A 84 13.30 -13.39 -19.48
CA ALA A 84 14.55 -13.25 -18.76
C ALA A 84 15.35 -14.56 -18.70
N VAL A 85 14.65 -15.69 -18.50
CA VAL A 85 15.31 -17.01 -18.51
C VAL A 85 15.81 -17.35 -19.90
N SER A 86 15.01 -17.11 -20.94
CA SER A 86 15.42 -17.37 -22.33
C SER A 86 16.64 -16.55 -22.75
N GLU A 87 16.70 -15.27 -22.35
CA GLU A 87 17.84 -14.41 -22.60
C GLU A 87 19.10 -14.89 -21.88
N ALA A 88 18.95 -15.44 -20.67
CA ALA A 88 20.08 -15.90 -19.87
C ALA A 88 20.58 -17.30 -20.20
N THR A 89 19.71 -18.22 -20.64
CA THR A 89 20.04 -19.65 -20.78
C THR A 89 19.81 -20.20 -22.19
N GLY A 90 19.03 -19.52 -23.04
CA GLY A 90 18.55 -20.01 -24.30
C GLY A 90 17.34 -20.94 -24.22
N ASP A 91 16.90 -21.30 -23.01
CA ASP A 91 15.73 -22.14 -22.76
C ASP A 91 14.46 -21.33 -22.60
N ILE A 92 13.32 -21.86 -23.02
CA ILE A 92 12.01 -21.24 -22.82
C ILE A 92 11.24 -22.02 -21.76
N PRO A 93 11.23 -21.56 -20.48
CA PRO A 93 10.51 -22.26 -19.44
C PRO A 93 8.99 -22.06 -19.58
N THR A 94 8.23 -23.06 -19.15
CA THR A 94 6.79 -22.91 -18.97
C THR A 94 6.53 -22.25 -17.64
N VAL A 95 5.94 -21.06 -17.65
CA VAL A 95 5.51 -20.35 -16.44
C VAL A 95 3.99 -20.42 -16.32
N ARG A 96 3.50 -20.71 -15.14
CA ARG A 96 2.07 -20.79 -14.86
C ARG A 96 1.76 -20.06 -13.56
N TRP A 97 0.84 -19.13 -13.62
CA TRP A 97 0.26 -18.52 -12.43
C TRP A 97 -0.83 -19.42 -11.85
N ILE A 98 -0.67 -19.80 -10.59
CA ILE A 98 -1.68 -20.54 -9.83
C ILE A 98 -2.47 -19.52 -9.02
N SER A 99 -3.65 -19.14 -9.53
CA SER A 99 -4.54 -18.20 -8.86
C SER A 99 -5.30 -18.94 -7.74
N MET A 100 -4.74 -18.93 -6.55
CA MET A 100 -5.34 -19.48 -5.35
C MET A 100 -5.34 -18.41 -4.26
N ASN A 101 -6.49 -18.16 -3.64
CA ASN A 101 -6.56 -17.28 -2.49
C ASN A 101 -5.96 -18.00 -1.27
N THR A 102 -4.83 -17.49 -0.78
CA THR A 102 -4.13 -18.01 0.41
C THR A 102 -4.29 -17.09 1.63
N ASP A 103 -5.06 -16.00 1.50
CA ASP A 103 -5.36 -15.14 2.63
C ASP A 103 -6.20 -15.91 3.68
N PRO A 104 -5.92 -15.69 4.98
CA PRO A 104 -6.67 -16.36 6.05
C PRO A 104 -8.11 -15.86 6.20
N TRP A 105 -8.43 -14.75 5.54
CA TRP A 105 -9.73 -14.06 5.62
C TRP A 105 -10.70 -14.66 4.61
N ASN A 106 -11.82 -15.20 5.10
CA ASN A 106 -12.86 -15.81 4.27
C ASN A 106 -14.25 -15.17 4.44
N LEU A 107 -14.32 -14.09 5.23
CA LEU A 107 -15.55 -13.34 5.46
C LEU A 107 -15.29 -11.84 5.26
N VAL A 108 -16.10 -11.22 4.42
CA VAL A 108 -16.11 -9.76 4.23
C VAL A 108 -17.44 -9.23 4.74
N LEU A 109 -17.39 -8.33 5.70
CA LEU A 109 -18.56 -7.60 6.17
C LEU A 109 -18.57 -6.22 5.50
N PRO A 110 -19.66 -5.83 4.85
CA PRO A 110 -19.78 -4.46 4.35
C PRO A 110 -19.77 -3.48 5.52
N SER A 111 -19.12 -2.35 5.35
CA SER A 111 -19.23 -1.25 6.31
C SER A 111 -20.69 -0.84 6.39
N CYS A 112 -21.26 -0.80 7.59
CA CYS A 112 -22.54 -0.12 7.80
C CYS A 112 -22.35 1.32 7.35
N GLY A 113 -23.11 1.76 6.34
CA GLY A 113 -23.10 3.15 5.93
C GLY A 113 -23.40 3.99 7.16
N GLN A 114 -22.52 4.92 7.49
CA GLN A 114 -22.89 5.98 8.41
C GLN A 114 -23.96 6.77 7.69
N GLU A 115 -25.20 6.56 8.07
CA GLU A 115 -26.25 7.52 7.77
C GLU A 115 -25.80 8.86 8.36
N ARG A 116 -25.57 9.81 7.48
CA ARG A 116 -25.23 11.19 7.85
C ARG A 116 -26.48 11.93 8.27
#